data_3538d28fe26ecf11ddea0d2720c2f393
#
_entry.id   3538d28fe26ecf11ddea0d2720c2f393
#
_cell.length_a   1.000
_cell.length_b   1.000
_cell.length_c   1.000
_cell.angle_alpha   90.00
_cell.angle_beta   90.00
_cell.angle_gamma   90.00
#
_symmetry.space_group_name_H-M   'P 1'
#
loop_
_entity.id
_entity.type
_entity.pdbx_description
1 polymer ?
#
loop_
_entity_poly.entity_id
_entity_poly.type
_entity_poly.pdbx_seq_one_letter_code
_entity_poly.pdbx_strand_id
1 'polypeptide(L)'
;MRIDILTACPELLDSPLNHSIVQRAKDKGLVEIHVHNLRDFTLDKHRKIDDYAFGFGAGMVLQIEPIDRAISFLKSQREYDEVIFTAPDGERFTQKEANTLSMKENIIILCGHY
;
A
#
# COMPACT_ATOMS: atom_id res chain seq x y z
N MET A 1 9.42 -11.17 -7.19
CA MET A 1 8.34 -10.17 -7.07
C MET A 1 8.71 -9.15 -6.00
N ARG A 2 8.47 -7.90 -6.28
CA ARG A 2 8.60 -6.84 -5.28
C ARG A 2 7.24 -6.22 -5.01
N ILE A 3 6.90 -6.07 -3.74
CA ILE A 3 5.65 -5.43 -3.30
C ILE A 3 6.01 -4.26 -2.40
N ASP A 4 5.57 -3.06 -2.79
CA ASP A 4 5.69 -1.87 -1.96
C ASP A 4 4.31 -1.54 -1.40
N ILE A 5 4.20 -1.48 -0.08
CA ILE A 5 2.95 -1.20 0.62
C ILE A 5 3.01 0.21 1.19
N LEU A 6 2.03 1.03 0.82
CA LEU A 6 1.88 2.39 1.33
C LEU A 6 0.77 2.39 2.36
N THR A 7 1.08 2.78 3.59
CA THR A 7 0.10 2.75 4.68
C THR A 7 0.36 3.89 5.68
N ALA A 8 -0.69 4.32 6.34
CA ALA A 8 -0.59 5.27 7.46
C ALA A 8 -0.19 4.59 8.77
N CYS A 9 -0.31 3.26 8.84
CA CYS A 9 -0.07 2.49 10.06
C CYS A 9 0.84 1.29 9.76
N PRO A 10 2.13 1.53 9.45
CA PRO A 10 3.04 0.43 9.08
C PRO A 10 3.21 -0.62 10.17
N GLU A 11 3.08 -0.26 11.42
CA GLU A 11 3.21 -1.18 12.55
C GLU A 11 2.15 -2.29 12.56
N LEU A 12 1.01 -2.08 11.92
CA LEU A 12 -0.03 -3.11 11.83
C LEU A 12 0.38 -4.28 10.94
N LEU A 13 1.39 -4.08 10.10
CA LEU A 13 1.86 -5.09 9.17
C LEU A 13 3.07 -5.88 9.69
N ASP A 14 3.62 -5.52 10.83
CA ASP A 14 4.83 -6.16 11.34
C ASP A 14 4.62 -7.66 11.58
N SER A 15 3.53 -8.04 12.23
CA SER A 15 3.26 -9.45 12.49
C SER A 15 2.86 -10.22 11.23
N PRO A 16 1.84 -9.77 10.45
CA PRO A 16 1.43 -10.53 9.26
C PRO A 16 2.52 -10.77 8.23
N LEU A 17 3.45 -9.82 8.08
CA LEU A 17 4.48 -9.91 7.05
C LEU A 17 5.75 -10.63 7.50
N ASN A 18 5.89 -10.95 8.78
CA ASN A 18 7.11 -11.55 9.32
C ASN A 18 6.89 -12.93 9.93
N HIS A 19 5.80 -13.60 9.58
CA HIS A 19 5.48 -14.93 10.10
C HIS A 19 4.92 -15.84 9.02
N SER A 20 4.99 -17.15 9.29
CA SER A 20 4.32 -18.19 8.51
C SER A 20 4.71 -18.16 7.02
N ILE A 21 3.72 -18.28 6.13
CA ILE A 21 3.97 -18.43 4.69
C ILE A 21 4.62 -17.20 4.07
N VAL A 22 4.29 -16.02 4.56
CA VAL A 22 4.89 -14.78 4.01
C VAL A 22 6.38 -14.75 4.35
N GLN A 23 6.76 -15.07 5.59
CA GLN A 23 8.17 -15.13 5.98
C GLN A 23 8.92 -16.19 5.17
N ARG A 24 8.30 -17.34 4.92
CA ARG A 24 8.90 -18.40 4.10
C ARG A 24 9.16 -17.93 2.67
N ALA A 25 8.22 -17.20 2.08
CA ALA A 25 8.37 -16.66 0.73
C ALA A 25 9.53 -15.68 0.65
N LYS A 26 9.68 -14.81 1.66
CA LYS A 26 10.79 -13.86 1.74
C LYS A 26 12.13 -14.59 1.90
N ASP A 27 12.18 -15.59 2.77
CA ASP A 27 13.41 -16.35 3.02
C ASP A 27 13.88 -17.09 1.77
N LYS A 28 12.95 -17.55 0.95
CA LYS A 28 13.26 -18.22 -0.32
C LYS A 28 13.59 -17.26 -1.47
N GLY A 29 13.53 -15.96 -1.22
CA GLY A 29 13.79 -14.96 -2.25
C GLY A 29 12.69 -14.86 -3.31
N LEU A 30 11.48 -15.36 -3.03
CA LEU A 30 10.36 -15.29 -3.97
C LEU A 30 9.70 -13.92 -4.00
N VAL A 31 9.81 -13.16 -2.91
CA VAL A 31 9.19 -11.85 -2.78
C VAL A 31 10.03 -10.95 -1.89
N GLU A 32 10.11 -9.67 -2.25
CA GLU A 32 10.56 -8.60 -1.39
C GLU A 32 9.36 -7.75 -1.02
N ILE A 33 9.21 -7.41 0.25
CA ILE A 33 8.11 -6.57 0.71
C ILE A 33 8.69 -5.37 1.44
N HIS A 34 8.33 -4.18 0.95
CA HIS A 34 8.76 -2.91 1.54
C HIS A 34 7.53 -2.14 2.01
N VAL A 35 7.50 -1.81 3.29
CA VAL A 35 6.40 -1.06 3.89
C VAL A 35 6.84 0.39 4.04
N HIS A 36 6.04 1.30 3.50
CA HIS A 36 6.32 2.74 3.54
C HIS A 36 5.24 3.46 4.33
N ASN A 37 5.66 4.35 5.21
CA ASN A 37 4.74 5.19 5.95
C ASN A 37 4.36 6.40 5.10
N LEU A 38 3.07 6.55 4.80
CA LEU A 38 2.56 7.69 4.03
C LEU A 38 2.92 9.04 4.66
N ARG A 39 3.11 9.09 5.96
CA ARG A 39 3.47 10.32 6.66
C ARG A 39 4.86 10.83 6.27
N ASP A 40 5.72 9.97 5.74
CA ASP A 40 7.05 10.36 5.27
C ASP A 40 6.98 11.17 3.95
N PHE A 41 5.82 11.19 3.28
CA PHE A 41 5.64 11.85 2.00
C PHE A 41 4.77 13.11 2.08
N THR A 42 4.32 13.49 3.27
CA THR A 42 3.56 14.73 3.44
C THR A 42 4.49 15.93 3.61
N LEU A 43 4.06 17.09 3.13
CA LEU A 43 4.74 18.37 3.39
C LEU A 43 4.21 19.06 4.64
N ASP A 44 3.17 18.52 5.26
CA ASP A 44 2.59 19.08 6.48
C ASP A 44 3.58 18.95 7.64
N LYS A 45 3.80 20.03 8.38
CA LYS A 45 4.75 20.01 9.49
C LYS A 45 4.33 19.10 10.64
N HIS A 46 3.05 18.79 10.74
CA HIS A 46 2.51 17.83 11.69
C HIS A 46 2.34 16.44 11.10
N ARG A 47 2.84 16.23 9.88
CA ARG A 47 2.76 14.96 9.15
C ARG A 47 1.34 14.45 8.97
N LYS A 48 0.40 15.38 8.80
CA LYS A 48 -1.00 15.05 8.54
C LYS A 48 -1.15 14.51 7.13
N ILE A 49 -1.91 13.43 6.98
CA ILE A 49 -2.14 12.76 5.69
C ILE A 49 -3.62 12.58 5.38
N ASP A 50 -4.51 13.01 6.26
CA ASP A 50 -5.94 12.85 6.11
C ASP A 50 -6.65 14.20 6.18
N ASP A 51 -7.88 14.25 5.70
CA ASP A 51 -8.72 15.42 5.68
C ASP A 51 -10.18 15.00 5.86
N TYR A 52 -11.06 15.97 6.07
CA TYR A 52 -12.48 15.69 6.21
C TYR A 52 -13.07 15.25 4.88
N ALA A 53 -14.02 14.30 4.93
CA ALA A 53 -14.78 13.91 3.77
C ALA A 53 -15.67 15.06 3.29
N PHE A 54 -15.93 15.12 1.97
CA PHE A 54 -16.87 16.08 1.42
C PHE A 54 -18.30 15.75 1.85
N GLY A 55 -19.09 16.79 2.12
CA GLY A 55 -20.50 16.65 2.51
C GLY A 55 -20.66 16.26 3.97
N PHE A 56 -21.73 15.55 4.27
CA PHE A 56 -22.10 15.17 5.63
C PHE A 56 -21.55 13.80 6.05
N GLY A 57 -20.55 13.29 5.34
CA GLY A 57 -19.94 12.02 5.69
C GLY A 57 -19.19 12.07 7.02
N ALA A 58 -19.32 11.02 7.81
CA ALA A 58 -18.53 10.85 9.01
C ALA A 58 -17.16 10.25 8.65
N GLY A 59 -16.12 10.70 9.35
CA GLY A 59 -14.78 10.15 9.21
C GLY A 59 -13.86 11.02 8.38
N MET A 60 -12.66 10.50 8.17
CA MET A 60 -11.58 11.18 7.47
C MET A 60 -11.23 10.43 6.17
N VAL A 61 -10.73 11.16 5.20
CA VAL A 61 -10.21 10.58 3.96
C VAL A 61 -8.73 10.88 3.85
N LEU A 62 -7.99 10.00 3.18
CA LEU A 62 -6.57 10.24 2.92
C LEU A 62 -6.40 11.38 1.93
N GLN A 63 -5.41 12.24 2.18
CA GLN A 63 -5.06 13.30 1.26
C GLN A 63 -4.38 12.71 0.02
N ILE A 64 -4.71 13.26 -1.14
CA ILE A 64 -4.16 12.82 -2.43
C ILE A 64 -2.67 13.16 -2.53
N GLU A 65 -2.25 14.30 -2.02
CA GLU A 65 -0.89 14.79 -2.21
C GLU A 65 0.19 13.85 -1.65
N PRO A 66 0.12 13.36 -0.39
CA PRO A 66 1.10 12.39 0.10
C PRO A 66 1.10 11.09 -0.71
N ILE A 67 -0.08 10.62 -1.12
CA ILE A 67 -0.22 9.42 -1.94
C ILE A 67 0.48 9.61 -3.29
N ASP A 68 0.21 10.72 -3.94
CA ASP A 68 0.82 11.03 -5.24
C ASP A 68 2.34 11.12 -5.14
N ARG A 69 2.85 11.77 -4.09
CA ARG A 69 4.30 11.85 -3.85
C ARG A 69 4.91 10.48 -3.64
N ALA A 70 4.27 9.62 -2.85
CA ALA A 70 4.77 8.28 -2.57
C ALA A 70 4.82 7.44 -3.84
N ILE A 71 3.74 7.44 -4.61
CA ILE A 71 3.67 6.66 -5.85
C ILE A 71 4.67 7.19 -6.87
N SER A 72 4.77 8.50 -7.02
CA SER A 72 5.73 9.12 -7.94
C SER A 72 7.17 8.79 -7.57
N PHE A 73 7.48 8.81 -6.28
CA PHE A 73 8.81 8.43 -5.78
C PHE A 73 9.14 6.99 -6.15
N LEU A 74 8.21 6.06 -5.90
CA LEU A 74 8.44 4.65 -6.22
C LEU A 74 8.57 4.44 -7.72
N LYS A 75 7.72 5.08 -8.51
CA LYS A 75 7.77 4.95 -9.98
C LYS A 75 9.01 5.58 -10.61
N SER A 76 9.66 6.49 -9.90
CA SER A 76 10.93 7.05 -10.37
C SER A 76 12.09 6.04 -10.26
N GLN A 77 11.94 5.00 -9.45
CA GLN A 77 12.99 4.02 -9.20
C GLN A 77 12.85 2.75 -10.05
N ARG A 78 11.64 2.40 -10.44
CA ARG A 78 11.36 1.20 -11.25
C ARG A 78 9.99 1.29 -11.88
N GLU A 79 9.74 0.43 -12.87
CA GLU A 79 8.41 0.30 -13.46
C GLU A 79 7.54 -0.60 -12.60
N TYR A 80 6.30 -0.17 -12.36
CA TYR A 80 5.32 -0.95 -11.60
C TYR A 80 4.22 -1.45 -12.54
N ASP A 81 3.91 -2.73 -12.40
CA ASP A 81 2.91 -3.41 -13.23
C ASP A 81 1.49 -3.09 -12.79
N GLU A 82 1.29 -2.91 -11.49
CA GLU A 82 -0.03 -2.66 -10.90
C GLU A 82 0.07 -1.73 -9.71
N VAL A 83 -0.95 -0.89 -9.54
CA VAL A 83 -1.19 -0.13 -8.32
C VAL A 83 -2.57 -0.53 -7.82
N ILE A 84 -2.61 -1.11 -6.62
CA ILE A 84 -3.83 -1.66 -6.03
C ILE A 84 -4.24 -0.79 -4.84
N PHE A 85 -5.49 -0.37 -4.82
CA PHE A 85 -6.06 0.35 -3.71
C PHE A 85 -7.03 -0.56 -2.97
N THR A 86 -6.79 -0.79 -1.68
CA THR A 86 -7.70 -1.60 -0.87
C THR A 86 -8.82 -0.73 -0.32
N ALA A 87 -10.06 -1.16 -0.50
CA ALA A 87 -11.24 -0.41 -0.08
C ALA A 87 -12.34 -1.39 0.31
N PRO A 88 -13.22 -1.02 1.29
CA PRO A 88 -14.29 -1.91 1.72
C PRO A 88 -15.32 -2.21 0.63
N ASP A 89 -15.50 -1.28 -0.31
CA ASP A 89 -16.46 -1.39 -1.41
C ASP A 89 -15.80 -1.74 -2.75
N GLY A 90 -14.54 -2.16 -2.71
CA GLY A 90 -13.82 -2.58 -3.90
C GLY A 90 -14.28 -3.95 -4.40
N GLU A 91 -13.73 -4.34 -5.55
CA GLU A 91 -13.97 -5.67 -6.09
C GLU A 91 -13.44 -6.74 -5.14
N ARG A 92 -14.16 -7.84 -5.05
CA ARG A 92 -13.74 -8.95 -4.19
C ARG A 92 -12.47 -9.58 -4.77
N PHE A 93 -11.47 -9.76 -3.91
CA PHE A 93 -10.24 -10.43 -4.29
C PHE A 93 -10.48 -11.94 -4.39
N THR A 94 -10.28 -12.47 -5.58
CA THR A 94 -10.51 -13.90 -5.87
C THR A 94 -9.20 -14.60 -6.18
N GLN A 95 -9.24 -15.94 -6.26
CA GLN A 95 -8.06 -16.72 -6.65
C GLN A 95 -7.60 -16.35 -8.07
N LYS A 96 -8.52 -15.96 -8.94
CA LYS A 96 -8.17 -15.53 -10.30
C LYS A 96 -7.29 -14.29 -10.28
N GLU A 97 -7.66 -13.28 -9.49
CA GLU A 97 -6.84 -12.08 -9.34
C GLU A 97 -5.50 -12.39 -8.70
N ALA A 98 -5.48 -13.26 -7.67
CA ALA A 98 -4.23 -13.68 -7.05
C ALA A 98 -3.30 -14.34 -8.06
N ASN A 99 -3.83 -15.20 -8.91
CA ASN A 99 -3.04 -15.86 -9.95
C ASN A 99 -2.48 -14.85 -10.96
N THR A 100 -3.29 -13.88 -11.36
CA THR A 100 -2.86 -12.82 -12.28
C THR A 100 -1.74 -11.99 -11.66
N LEU A 101 -1.91 -11.57 -10.41
CA LEU A 101 -0.91 -10.74 -9.72
C LEU A 101 0.39 -11.51 -9.46
N SER A 102 0.31 -12.82 -9.26
CA SER A 102 1.50 -13.64 -9.00
C SER A 102 2.48 -13.63 -10.17
N MET A 103 2.04 -13.24 -11.36
CA MET A 103 2.88 -13.15 -12.56
C MET A 103 3.49 -11.77 -12.76
N LYS A 104 3.18 -10.80 -11.90
CA LYS A 104 3.72 -9.45 -11.99
C LYS A 104 5.06 -9.37 -11.25
N GLU A 105 5.89 -8.40 -11.63
CA GLU A 105 7.21 -8.21 -11.02
C GLU A 105 7.20 -7.18 -9.89
N ASN A 106 6.53 -6.06 -10.10
CA ASN A 106 6.51 -4.95 -9.17
C ASN A 106 5.09 -4.45 -8.96
N ILE A 107 4.64 -4.45 -7.70
CA ILE A 107 3.28 -4.08 -7.33
C ILE A 107 3.32 -3.04 -6.21
N ILE A 108 2.47 -2.02 -6.31
CA ILE A 108 2.22 -1.08 -5.22
C ILE A 108 0.84 -1.40 -4.64
N ILE A 109 0.75 -1.52 -3.32
CA ILE A 109 -0.53 -1.67 -2.62
C ILE A 109 -0.70 -0.46 -1.71
N LEU A 110 -1.78 0.29 -1.92
CA LEU A 110 -2.15 1.41 -1.08
C LEU A 110 -3.25 0.97 -0.12
N CYS A 111 -2.96 1.06 1.17
CA CYS A 111 -3.90 0.68 2.22
C CYS A 111 -4.67 1.90 2.71
N GLY A 112 -5.97 1.95 2.43
CA GLY A 112 -6.89 2.88 3.06
C GLY A 112 -7.34 2.29 4.40
N HIS A 113 -7.47 3.13 5.43
CA HIS A 113 -7.81 2.64 6.76
C HIS A 113 -8.97 3.39 7.41
N TYR A 114 -9.72 4.14 6.63
CA TYR A 114 -10.92 4.82 7.10
C TYR A 114 -12.19 4.20 6.51
#